data_5b11ac60eb7f952802447d93e110a3cd
#
_entry.id   5b11ac60eb7f952802447d93e110a3cd
#
_cell.length_a   1.000
_cell.length_b   1.000
_cell.length_c   1.000
_cell.angle_alpha   90.00
_cell.angle_beta   90.00
_cell.angle_gamma   90.00
#
_symmetry.space_group_name_H-M   'P 1'
#
loop_
_entity.id
_entity.type
_entity.pdbx_description
1 polymer ?
#
loop_
_entity_poly.entity_id
_entity_poly.type
_entity_poly.pdbx_seq_one_letter_code
_entity_poly.pdbx_strand_id
1 'polypeptide(L)'
;INIPGIDGFDNRRVDADGKSSLNFAEIIVFPNEPKSYNVTITAFDKKENSTTTTSVLNISEMPDFPKMYLADVATAEELNSDIFGVPMVIEHTGEYQYKANYYCQKAGTKIFFLPQKSDFTPICFGLDPEDNTKLTDDPETAMPIVLDQANVYYEINIDVKNSTYNLKTYSIAD
;
A
#
# COMPACT_ATOMS: atom_id res chain seq x y z
N ILE A 1 15.16 1.55 -23.70
CA ILE A 1 14.13 2.14 -22.82
C ILE A 1 14.62 3.50 -22.37
N ASN A 2 13.83 4.51 -22.58
CA ASN A 2 14.12 5.87 -22.16
C ASN A 2 12.99 6.42 -21.29
N ILE A 3 13.35 6.88 -20.09
CA ILE A 3 12.44 7.52 -19.15
C ILE A 3 13.14 8.78 -18.62
N PRO A 4 12.91 9.94 -19.26
CA PRO A 4 13.58 11.18 -18.84
C PRO A 4 13.33 11.50 -17.37
N GLY A 5 14.40 11.75 -16.62
CA GLY A 5 14.35 12.07 -15.20
C GLY A 5 14.41 10.87 -14.25
N ILE A 6 14.53 9.66 -14.77
CA ILE A 6 14.70 8.44 -13.97
C ILE A 6 16.11 7.91 -14.14
N ASP A 7 16.80 7.76 -13.04
CA ASP A 7 18.19 7.29 -13.01
C ASP A 7 18.29 5.85 -13.54
N GLY A 8 19.30 5.60 -14.38
CA GLY A 8 19.50 4.30 -15.01
C GLY A 8 18.63 4.02 -16.25
N PHE A 9 17.72 4.93 -16.62
CA PHE A 9 16.84 4.79 -17.79
C PHE A 9 17.01 5.92 -18.83
N ASP A 10 18.22 6.43 -18.97
CA ASP A 10 18.61 7.30 -20.06
C ASP A 10 19.12 6.43 -21.24
N ASN A 11 18.23 6.14 -22.19
CA ASN A 11 18.49 5.28 -23.35
C ASN A 11 19.10 3.91 -22.96
N ARG A 12 18.56 3.28 -21.93
CA ARG A 12 19.00 1.96 -21.50
C ARG A 12 18.77 0.92 -22.58
N ARG A 13 19.81 0.19 -22.94
CA ARG A 13 19.77 -0.89 -23.94
C ARG A 13 19.63 -2.25 -23.27
N VAL A 14 18.78 -3.08 -23.87
CA VAL A 14 18.66 -4.51 -23.57
C VAL A 14 18.89 -5.27 -24.87
N ASP A 15 19.89 -6.17 -24.91
CA ASP A 15 20.20 -6.96 -26.07
C ASP A 15 19.29 -8.21 -26.13
N ALA A 16 18.64 -8.42 -27.27
CA ALA A 16 17.83 -9.61 -27.50
C ALA A 16 18.67 -10.85 -27.84
N ASP A 17 19.99 -10.73 -27.96
CA ASP A 17 20.94 -11.81 -28.23
C ASP A 17 20.52 -12.67 -29.46
N GLY A 18 20.07 -12.01 -30.51
CA GLY A 18 19.65 -12.62 -31.76
C GLY A 18 18.31 -13.36 -31.71
N LYS A 19 17.56 -13.28 -30.62
CA LYS A 19 16.23 -13.87 -30.47
C LYS A 19 15.16 -13.03 -31.18
N SER A 20 14.13 -13.69 -31.69
CA SER A 20 12.97 -13.02 -32.32
C SER A 20 12.00 -12.41 -31.31
N SER A 21 12.10 -12.80 -30.03
CA SER A 21 11.35 -12.22 -28.92
C SER A 21 12.20 -12.19 -27.68
N LEU A 22 11.98 -11.18 -26.84
CA LEU A 22 12.66 -11.02 -25.56
C LEU A 22 11.61 -10.69 -24.49
N ASN A 23 11.60 -11.52 -23.43
CA ASN A 23 10.84 -11.24 -22.21
C ASN A 23 11.81 -10.89 -21.10
N PHE A 24 11.65 -9.72 -20.52
CA PHE A 24 12.44 -9.29 -19.38
C PHE A 24 11.58 -8.48 -18.42
N ALA A 25 12.00 -8.43 -17.16
CA ALA A 25 11.39 -7.60 -16.13
C ALA A 25 12.45 -6.66 -15.57
N GLU A 26 12.07 -5.42 -15.35
CA GLU A 26 12.90 -4.39 -14.75
C GLU A 26 12.16 -3.74 -13.59
N ILE A 27 12.88 -3.48 -12.50
CA ILE A 27 12.38 -2.71 -11.38
C ILE A 27 12.79 -1.26 -11.60
N ILE A 28 11.80 -0.37 -11.64
CA ILE A 28 12.00 1.06 -11.83
C ILE A 28 11.58 1.77 -10.55
N VAL A 29 12.51 2.50 -9.94
CA VAL A 29 12.24 3.31 -8.75
C VAL A 29 11.96 4.75 -9.18
N PHE A 30 10.75 5.22 -8.89
CA PHE A 30 10.37 6.61 -9.14
C PHE A 30 10.55 7.46 -7.87
N PRO A 31 10.90 8.74 -8.01
CA PRO A 31 10.86 9.68 -6.89
C PRO A 31 9.46 9.76 -6.28
N ASN A 32 9.37 9.91 -4.98
CA ASN A 32 8.09 10.01 -4.25
C ASN A 32 7.46 11.42 -4.40
N GLU A 33 7.26 11.83 -5.64
CA GLU A 33 6.66 13.11 -6.01
C GLU A 33 5.62 12.89 -7.11
N PRO A 34 4.45 13.56 -7.05
CA PRO A 34 3.47 13.52 -8.13
C PRO A 34 4.06 14.08 -9.41
N LYS A 35 4.16 13.26 -10.43
CA LYS A 35 4.72 13.66 -11.72
C LYS A 35 4.33 12.67 -12.82
N SER A 36 4.23 13.18 -14.04
CA SER A 36 4.07 12.34 -15.23
C SER A 36 5.43 12.09 -15.89
N TYR A 37 5.67 10.82 -16.25
CA TYR A 37 6.87 10.40 -16.95
C TYR A 37 6.50 9.82 -18.31
N ASN A 38 7.25 10.19 -19.35
CA ASN A 38 7.14 9.57 -20.66
C ASN A 38 8.06 8.35 -20.70
N VAL A 39 7.49 7.19 -20.96
CA VAL A 39 8.24 5.94 -21.14
C VAL A 39 8.29 5.63 -22.62
N THR A 40 9.48 5.65 -23.21
CA THR A 40 9.70 5.35 -24.63
C THR A 40 10.47 4.05 -24.77
N ILE A 41 9.90 3.11 -25.51
CA ILE A 41 10.55 1.84 -25.85
C ILE A 41 10.75 1.80 -27.35
N THR A 42 12.02 1.61 -27.76
CA THR A 42 12.38 1.50 -29.16
C THR A 42 13.03 0.13 -29.40
N ALA A 43 12.48 -0.63 -30.35
CA ALA A 43 13.05 -1.88 -30.80
C ALA A 43 13.81 -1.67 -32.10
N PHE A 44 15.02 -2.21 -32.20
CA PHE A 44 15.87 -2.16 -33.40
C PHE A 44 16.10 -3.56 -33.93
N ASP A 45 16.13 -3.70 -35.24
CA ASP A 45 16.63 -4.91 -35.91
C ASP A 45 18.12 -4.77 -36.25
N LYS A 46 18.71 -5.82 -36.83
CA LYS A 46 20.12 -5.84 -37.27
C LYS A 46 20.44 -4.86 -38.39
N LYS A 47 19.42 -4.36 -39.08
CA LYS A 47 19.55 -3.38 -40.17
C LYS A 47 19.24 -1.95 -39.74
N GLU A 48 19.19 -1.74 -38.42
CA GLU A 48 18.86 -0.45 -37.80
C GLU A 48 17.45 0.08 -38.10
N ASN A 49 16.54 -0.76 -38.58
CA ASN A 49 15.13 -0.43 -38.59
C ASN A 49 14.59 -0.39 -37.18
N SER A 50 13.77 0.59 -36.87
CA SER A 50 13.26 0.79 -35.52
C SER A 50 11.74 0.96 -35.46
N THR A 51 11.17 0.52 -34.37
CA THR A 51 9.77 0.78 -33.98
C THR A 51 9.75 1.35 -32.55
N THR A 52 9.04 2.44 -32.38
CA THR A 52 8.96 3.15 -31.10
C THR A 52 7.54 3.13 -30.57
N THR A 53 7.39 2.81 -29.29
CA THR A 53 6.15 2.91 -28.53
C THR A 53 6.38 3.84 -27.34
N THR A 54 5.45 4.78 -27.15
CA THR A 54 5.49 5.72 -26.02
C THR A 54 4.25 5.55 -25.15
N SER A 55 4.45 5.50 -23.85
CA SER A 55 3.39 5.50 -22.83
C SER A 55 3.65 6.57 -21.80
N VAL A 56 2.59 7.07 -21.18
CA VAL A 56 2.68 8.02 -20.07
C VAL A 56 2.38 7.28 -18.77
N LEU A 57 3.31 7.37 -17.82
CA LEU A 57 3.13 6.88 -16.46
C LEU A 57 2.90 8.07 -15.54
N ASN A 58 1.78 8.06 -14.83
CA ASN A 58 1.45 9.09 -13.85
C ASN A 58 1.70 8.58 -12.44
N ILE A 59 2.56 9.26 -11.70
CA ILE A 59 2.73 9.08 -10.27
C ILE A 59 1.87 10.14 -9.58
N SER A 60 0.91 9.71 -8.77
CA SER A 60 0.01 10.59 -8.04
C SER A 60 0.21 10.45 -6.53
N GLU A 61 -0.13 11.51 -5.79
CA GLU A 61 -0.20 11.42 -4.34
C GLU A 61 -1.30 10.43 -3.91
N MET A 62 -1.08 9.79 -2.74
CA MET A 62 -2.13 9.04 -2.08
C MET A 62 -3.29 9.99 -1.75
N PRO A 63 -4.55 9.65 -2.06
CA PRO A 63 -5.68 10.49 -1.69
C PRO A 63 -5.91 10.47 -0.17
N ASP A 64 -6.45 11.57 0.36
CA ASP A 64 -7.02 11.59 1.70
C ASP A 64 -8.35 10.83 1.68
N PHE A 65 -8.32 9.55 2.06
CA PHE A 65 -9.50 8.69 1.97
C PHE A 65 -10.61 9.21 2.90
N PRO A 66 -11.84 9.41 2.39
CA PRO A 66 -12.95 9.92 3.20
C PRO A 66 -13.42 8.92 4.25
N LYS A 67 -13.17 7.63 4.02
CA LYS A 67 -13.50 6.54 4.93
C LYS A 67 -12.32 5.60 5.10
N MET A 68 -12.13 5.14 6.32
CA MET A 68 -11.16 4.12 6.68
C MET A 68 -11.85 3.07 7.56
N TYR A 69 -11.46 1.82 7.39
CA TYR A 69 -12.05 0.68 8.12
C TYR A 69 -10.97 -0.05 8.90
N LEU A 70 -11.31 -0.47 10.12
CA LEU A 70 -10.51 -1.41 10.90
C LEU A 70 -11.01 -2.83 10.62
N ALA A 71 -10.11 -3.71 10.21
CA ALA A 71 -10.37 -5.13 10.01
C ALA A 71 -9.61 -5.95 11.05
N ASP A 72 -10.33 -6.72 11.84
CA ASP A 72 -9.79 -7.68 12.83
C ASP A 72 -9.87 -9.13 12.35
N VAL A 73 -10.00 -9.30 11.06
CA VAL A 73 -10.04 -10.57 10.32
C VAL A 73 -8.96 -10.59 9.26
N ALA A 74 -8.66 -11.77 8.72
CA ALA A 74 -7.50 -11.97 7.84
C ALA A 74 -7.86 -12.15 6.35
N THR A 75 -9.14 -12.42 6.02
CA THR A 75 -9.57 -12.74 4.66
C THR A 75 -10.72 -11.87 4.18
N ALA A 76 -10.82 -11.67 2.87
CA ALA A 76 -11.92 -10.95 2.26
C ALA A 76 -13.28 -11.64 2.48
N GLU A 77 -13.30 -12.96 2.60
CA GLU A 77 -14.50 -13.72 2.93
C GLU A 77 -15.01 -13.37 4.34
N GLU A 78 -14.12 -13.29 5.31
CA GLU A 78 -14.46 -12.88 6.67
C GLU A 78 -14.94 -11.43 6.73
N LEU A 79 -14.33 -10.51 5.94
CA LEU A 79 -14.80 -9.13 5.83
C LEU A 79 -16.24 -9.01 5.36
N ASN A 80 -16.68 -9.92 4.52
CA ASN A 80 -18.00 -9.89 3.89
C ASN A 80 -19.02 -10.80 4.59
N SER A 81 -18.68 -11.39 5.74
CA SER A 81 -19.56 -12.32 6.47
C SER A 81 -20.76 -11.65 7.14
N ASP A 82 -20.73 -10.33 7.30
CA ASP A 82 -21.81 -9.48 7.83
C ASP A 82 -22.36 -9.88 9.22
N ILE A 83 -21.64 -10.74 9.95
CA ILE A 83 -22.15 -11.29 11.21
C ILE A 83 -21.89 -10.39 12.41
N PHE A 84 -20.83 -9.56 12.40
CA PHE A 84 -20.43 -8.76 13.57
C PHE A 84 -20.02 -7.30 13.26
N GLY A 85 -20.48 -6.76 12.13
CA GLY A 85 -20.15 -5.38 11.76
C GLY A 85 -18.70 -5.15 11.38
N VAL A 86 -18.03 -6.18 10.90
CA VAL A 86 -16.68 -6.13 10.34
C VAL A 86 -16.78 -5.83 8.86
N PRO A 87 -15.96 -4.94 8.31
CA PRO A 87 -15.00 -4.06 8.97
C PRO A 87 -15.66 -2.87 9.68
N MET A 88 -15.03 -2.38 10.73
CA MET A 88 -15.51 -1.24 11.50
C MET A 88 -15.05 0.08 10.88
N VAL A 89 -15.99 0.99 10.59
CA VAL A 89 -15.66 2.36 10.17
C VAL A 89 -15.00 3.11 11.33
N ILE A 90 -13.86 3.74 11.05
CA ILE A 90 -13.15 4.55 12.04
C ILE A 90 -13.26 6.05 11.75
N GLU A 91 -12.91 6.87 12.72
CA GLU A 91 -13.03 8.32 12.63
C GLU A 91 -11.92 8.91 11.75
N HIS A 92 -12.29 9.78 10.82
CA HIS A 92 -11.37 10.63 10.06
C HIS A 92 -11.10 11.90 10.86
N THR A 93 -9.96 11.99 11.53
CA THR A 93 -9.67 13.06 12.50
C THR A 93 -8.98 14.29 11.91
N GLY A 94 -8.41 14.15 10.74
CA GLY A 94 -7.68 15.20 10.05
C GLY A 94 -7.21 14.72 8.69
N GLU A 95 -6.55 15.58 7.94
CA GLU A 95 -6.02 15.21 6.63
C GLU A 95 -5.00 14.06 6.76
N TYR A 96 -5.30 12.93 6.13
CA TYR A 96 -4.55 11.66 6.20
C TYR A 96 -4.48 11.03 7.60
N GLN A 97 -5.30 11.49 8.55
CA GLN A 97 -5.28 11.03 9.93
C GLN A 97 -6.59 10.38 10.33
N TYR A 98 -6.50 9.25 11.04
CA TYR A 98 -7.64 8.44 11.45
C TYR A 98 -7.44 7.94 12.88
N LYS A 99 -8.57 7.74 13.58
CA LYS A 99 -8.58 7.21 14.93
C LYS A 99 -9.61 6.09 15.06
N ALA A 100 -9.18 4.98 15.64
CA ALA A 100 -10.04 3.89 16.04
C ALA A 100 -10.11 3.76 17.55
N ASN A 101 -11.30 3.49 18.08
CA ASN A 101 -11.50 3.02 19.46
C ASN A 101 -11.99 1.57 19.37
N TYR A 102 -11.14 0.64 19.75
CA TYR A 102 -11.38 -0.78 19.58
C TYR A 102 -11.29 -1.51 20.91
N TYR A 103 -12.35 -2.27 21.26
CA TYR A 103 -12.33 -3.14 22.42
C TYR A 103 -11.68 -4.48 22.07
N CYS A 104 -10.53 -4.76 22.66
CA CYS A 104 -9.79 -5.99 22.43
C CYS A 104 -10.21 -7.07 23.44
N GLN A 105 -10.95 -8.07 22.96
CA GLN A 105 -11.41 -9.17 23.80
C GLN A 105 -10.34 -10.23 24.04
N LYS A 106 -9.45 -10.43 23.07
CA LYS A 106 -8.42 -11.47 23.10
C LYS A 106 -7.05 -10.88 22.84
N ALA A 107 -6.11 -11.19 23.72
CA ALA A 107 -4.69 -10.90 23.47
C ALA A 107 -4.22 -11.60 22.19
N GLY A 108 -3.39 -10.91 21.40
CA GLY A 108 -2.94 -11.41 20.12
C GLY A 108 -3.89 -11.13 18.94
N THR A 109 -4.93 -10.31 19.14
CA THR A 109 -5.80 -9.86 18.06
C THR A 109 -4.99 -9.10 17.02
N LYS A 110 -5.16 -9.47 15.75
CA LYS A 110 -4.45 -8.90 14.60
C LYS A 110 -5.39 -7.98 13.83
N ILE A 111 -4.94 -6.76 13.58
CA ILE A 111 -5.74 -5.76 12.88
C ILE A 111 -5.00 -5.17 11.68
N PHE A 112 -5.79 -4.75 10.69
CA PHE A 112 -5.38 -3.96 9.54
C PHE A 112 -6.30 -2.76 9.37
N PHE A 113 -5.85 -1.76 8.62
CA PHE A 113 -6.70 -0.64 8.21
C PHE A 113 -6.86 -0.63 6.69
N LEU A 114 -8.10 -0.47 6.23
CA LEU A 114 -8.47 -0.57 4.82
C LEU A 114 -9.23 0.70 4.39
N PRO A 115 -8.88 1.31 3.25
CA PRO A 115 -9.69 2.38 2.67
C PRO A 115 -10.90 1.87 1.89
N GLN A 116 -10.93 0.58 1.58
CA GLN A 116 -12.05 -0.12 0.94
C GLN A 116 -12.72 -1.10 1.90
N LYS A 117 -14.04 -1.28 1.77
CA LYS A 117 -14.82 -2.09 2.72
C LYS A 117 -14.68 -3.61 2.52
N SER A 118 -14.56 -4.05 1.28
CA SER A 118 -14.86 -5.45 0.93
C SER A 118 -13.64 -6.31 0.64
N ASP A 119 -12.45 -5.74 0.63
CA ASP A 119 -11.23 -6.44 0.26
C ASP A 119 -10.00 -5.83 0.94
N PHE A 120 -8.94 -6.62 1.02
CA PHE A 120 -7.60 -6.17 1.45
C PHE A 120 -6.79 -5.52 0.32
N THR A 121 -7.30 -5.51 -0.89
CA THR A 121 -6.68 -4.88 -2.05
C THR A 121 -7.56 -3.75 -2.59
N PRO A 122 -7.01 -2.75 -3.27
CA PRO A 122 -5.61 -2.57 -3.67
C PRO A 122 -4.68 -2.03 -2.55
N ILE A 123 -5.23 -1.55 -1.44
CA ILE A 123 -4.44 -0.94 -0.35
C ILE A 123 -4.81 -1.60 0.98
N CYS A 124 -3.80 -2.02 1.73
CA CYS A 124 -3.93 -2.50 3.10
C CYS A 124 -2.86 -1.86 3.97
N PHE A 125 -3.28 -1.06 4.94
CA PHE A 125 -2.37 -0.47 5.91
C PHE A 125 -2.09 -1.45 7.04
N GLY A 126 -0.85 -1.80 7.19
CA GLY A 126 -0.32 -2.63 8.27
C GLY A 126 1.12 -2.27 8.56
N LEU A 127 1.80 -3.05 9.38
CA LEU A 127 3.19 -2.82 9.71
C LEU A 127 4.09 -3.09 8.51
N ASP A 128 5.08 -2.22 8.33
CA ASP A 128 6.16 -2.44 7.38
C ASP A 128 7.03 -3.63 7.86
N PRO A 129 7.25 -4.65 7.05
CA PRO A 129 8.05 -5.80 7.44
C PRO A 129 9.53 -5.48 7.69
N GLU A 130 10.03 -4.38 7.15
CA GLU A 130 11.41 -3.93 7.35
C GLU A 130 11.55 -2.97 8.54
N ASP A 131 10.47 -2.27 8.90
CA ASP A 131 10.44 -1.33 10.04
C ASP A 131 9.06 -1.33 10.70
N ASN A 132 8.90 -2.14 11.73
CA ASN A 132 7.62 -2.29 12.45
C ASN A 132 7.18 -1.05 13.24
N THR A 133 7.94 0.02 13.24
CA THR A 133 7.53 1.33 13.76
C THR A 133 6.76 2.16 12.74
N LYS A 134 6.70 1.68 11.50
CA LYS A 134 6.03 2.35 10.38
C LYS A 134 4.93 1.50 9.79
N LEU A 135 4.05 2.18 9.05
CA LEU A 135 3.02 1.54 8.23
C LEU A 135 3.50 1.37 6.78
N THR A 136 3.00 0.35 6.12
CA THR A 136 3.02 0.21 4.66
C THR A 136 1.59 0.18 4.13
N ASP A 137 1.39 0.52 2.87
CA ASP A 137 0.10 0.44 2.16
C ASP A 137 0.03 -0.76 1.20
N ASP A 138 1.10 -1.53 1.12
CA ASP A 138 1.20 -2.68 0.22
C ASP A 138 0.46 -3.90 0.80
N PRO A 139 -0.63 -4.37 0.16
CA PRO A 139 -1.40 -5.50 0.66
C PRO A 139 -0.64 -6.84 0.63
N GLU A 140 0.43 -6.94 -0.18
CA GLU A 140 1.22 -8.17 -0.28
C GLU A 140 2.23 -8.31 0.87
N THR A 141 2.71 -7.20 1.42
CA THR A 141 3.76 -7.21 2.42
C THR A 141 3.31 -6.72 3.80
N ALA A 142 2.17 -6.02 3.90
CA ALA A 142 1.66 -5.49 5.15
C ALA A 142 1.49 -6.58 6.21
N MET A 143 2.08 -6.35 7.38
CA MET A 143 1.92 -7.21 8.54
C MET A 143 0.84 -6.68 9.48
N PRO A 144 0.10 -7.53 10.19
CA PRO A 144 -0.92 -7.06 11.12
C PRO A 144 -0.32 -6.32 12.30
N ILE A 145 -1.05 -5.32 12.79
CA ILE A 145 -0.80 -4.74 14.11
C ILE A 145 -1.38 -5.71 15.14
N VAL A 146 -0.56 -6.16 16.09
CA VAL A 146 -0.97 -7.11 17.12
C VAL A 146 -1.33 -6.37 18.39
N LEU A 147 -2.54 -6.58 18.87
CA LEU A 147 -3.03 -6.07 20.16
C LEU A 147 -2.81 -7.13 21.23
N ASP A 148 -1.88 -6.90 22.14
CA ASP A 148 -1.36 -7.90 23.07
C ASP A 148 -2.07 -7.98 24.41
N GLN A 149 -2.99 -7.05 24.69
CA GLN A 149 -3.77 -7.02 25.92
C GLN A 149 -5.24 -7.36 25.68
N ALA A 150 -5.77 -8.23 26.51
CA ALA A 150 -7.20 -8.59 26.51
C ALA A 150 -8.00 -7.72 27.47
N ASN A 151 -9.28 -7.55 27.18
CA ASN A 151 -10.26 -6.82 27.99
C ASN A 151 -9.91 -5.34 28.25
N VAL A 152 -9.32 -4.71 27.26
CA VAL A 152 -9.00 -3.28 27.28
C VAL A 152 -9.48 -2.61 26.00
N TYR A 153 -9.72 -1.30 26.07
CA TYR A 153 -9.90 -0.48 24.89
C TYR A 153 -8.55 0.00 24.35
N TYR A 154 -8.38 -0.09 23.04
CA TYR A 154 -7.28 0.54 22.33
C TYR A 154 -7.78 1.79 21.63
N GLU A 155 -7.11 2.91 21.85
CA GLU A 155 -7.15 4.06 20.97
C GLU A 155 -5.98 3.93 19.98
N ILE A 156 -6.29 3.85 18.71
CA ILE A 156 -5.31 3.65 17.65
C ILE A 156 -5.37 4.86 16.74
N ASN A 157 -4.30 5.63 16.70
CA ASN A 157 -4.17 6.76 15.79
C ASN A 157 -3.23 6.38 14.66
N ILE A 158 -3.62 6.62 13.42
CA ILE A 158 -2.79 6.39 12.25
C ILE A 158 -2.67 7.66 11.42
N ASP A 159 -1.49 7.88 10.85
CA ASP A 159 -1.19 8.90 9.86
C ASP A 159 -0.64 8.22 8.61
N VAL A 160 -1.47 8.08 7.59
CA VAL A 160 -1.12 7.31 6.39
C VAL A 160 -0.20 8.07 5.45
N LYS A 161 -0.13 9.40 5.56
CA LYS A 161 0.82 10.21 4.80
C LYS A 161 2.25 10.06 5.31
N ASN A 162 2.41 10.11 6.63
CA ASN A 162 3.72 9.98 7.29
C ASN A 162 4.05 8.52 7.66
N SER A 163 3.13 7.58 7.39
CA SER A 163 3.30 6.16 7.67
C SER A 163 3.57 5.86 9.14
N THR A 164 2.90 6.56 10.04
CA THR A 164 3.05 6.43 11.49
C THR A 164 1.78 5.96 12.17
N TYR A 165 1.92 5.36 13.35
CA TYR A 165 0.79 4.95 14.18
C TYR A 165 1.13 5.06 15.65
N ASN A 166 0.08 5.12 16.49
CA ASN A 166 0.21 5.18 17.94
C ASN A 166 -0.89 4.33 18.58
N LEU A 167 -0.54 3.56 19.58
CA LEU A 167 -1.45 2.74 20.38
C LEU A 167 -1.49 3.23 21.82
N LYS A 168 -2.70 3.43 22.35
CA LYS A 168 -2.95 3.68 23.78
C LYS A 168 -3.99 2.71 24.28
N THR A 169 -3.84 2.26 25.52
CA THR A 169 -4.81 1.38 26.17
C THR A 169 -5.53 2.11 27.30
N TYR A 170 -6.83 1.82 27.40
CA TYR A 170 -7.67 2.27 28.51
C TYR A 170 -8.30 1.07 29.17
N SER A 171 -8.14 0.92 30.48
CA SER A 171 -8.96 0.01 31.25
C SER A 171 -10.31 0.67 31.54
N ILE A 172 -11.39 -0.11 31.50
CA ILE A 172 -12.66 0.34 32.05
C ILE A 172 -12.46 0.36 33.56
N ALA A 173 -12.43 1.55 34.16
CA ALA A 173 -12.47 1.68 35.59
C ALA A 173 -13.86 1.24 36.07
N ASP A 174 -13.90 0.27 36.97
CA ASP A 174 -15.12 -0.14 37.67
C ASP A 174 -15.67 0.99 38.53
#